data_9aac87f5c2e5f3b419b2fa362f719b3f
#
_entry.id   9aac87f5c2e5f3b419b2fa362f719b3f
#
_cell.length_a   1.000
_cell.length_b   1.000
_cell.length_c   1.000
_cell.angle_alpha   90.00
_cell.angle_beta   90.00
_cell.angle_gamma   90.00
#
_symmetry.space_group_name_H-M   'P 1'
#
loop_
_entity.id
_entity.type
_entity.pdbx_description
1 polymer ?
#
loop_
_entity_poly.entity_id
_entity_poly.type
_entity_poly.pdbx_seq_one_letter_code
_entity_poly.pdbx_strand_id
1 'polypeptide(L)'
;MQLKRISLISAALVAAPAAAFAQSTVQIYGTLNVDIESVEATGSATGALGSNFQSRSRVTSNSSNLGFRGTEDLGQGLRAFYQIESQVNLDNGSQGGAFWASRNSGVGLIGGWGQVLLGQWDSPYKVSTVRIDPTGDVGILGYSGIIGSTGAVTAGQGGQTFAERASFERRVANVIQYWSPTWRGLTGRLAYGTGDTNVGSTANGVSEASGLRPALYSGMVSFESGGWYATVSAERHKDFQPFNTLFAAPQSSGHDDGYKAGVQYSFNSTWSLGAVAEHLKYHADNISGLGAFERKITNWYVVGKYNVGPHSVALSYGQKGEEKLSGAGFSDLPDSKANQITARYGYSLSKRTSLYAFATRINNDANAFQTFGNSPITATQLFRDPARGADPTGFGLGMIHTF
;
A
#
# COMPACT_ATOMS: atom_id res chain seq x y z
N MET A 1 -77.88 -38.51 -15.87
CA MET A 1 -76.60 -39.00 -16.30
C MET A 1 -75.65 -37.87 -16.17
N GLN A 2 -75.18 -37.75 -14.99
CA GLN A 2 -74.26 -36.73 -14.59
C GLN A 2 -73.13 -37.36 -13.77
N LEU A 3 -71.98 -36.73 -13.74
CA LEU A 3 -70.90 -36.89 -12.78
C LEU A 3 -69.64 -37.52 -13.31
N LYS A 4 -68.60 -36.71 -13.41
CA LYS A 4 -67.46 -36.68 -12.49
C LYS A 4 -66.35 -35.77 -13.13
N ARG A 5 -66.38 -34.52 -12.79
CA ARG A 5 -65.31 -33.58 -13.03
C ARG A 5 -65.02 -32.81 -11.73
N ILE A 6 -64.47 -33.48 -10.76
CA ILE A 6 -63.83 -32.80 -9.62
C ILE A 6 -62.73 -33.75 -9.14
N SER A 7 -61.51 -33.43 -9.33
CA SER A 7 -60.36 -33.91 -8.56
C SER A 7 -59.04 -33.82 -9.37
N LEU A 8 -58.65 -32.63 -9.80
CA LEU A 8 -57.30 -32.39 -10.38
C LEU A 8 -56.78 -30.99 -10.07
N ILE A 9 -57.27 -30.32 -9.01
CA ILE A 9 -56.81 -28.98 -8.62
C ILE A 9 -56.19 -28.95 -7.21
N SER A 10 -55.78 -30.04 -6.64
CA SER A 10 -55.26 -30.06 -5.27
C SER A 10 -53.82 -30.56 -5.13
N ALA A 11 -53.05 -30.64 -6.22
CA ALA A 11 -51.69 -31.14 -6.15
C ALA A 11 -50.62 -30.14 -6.64
N ALA A 12 -50.99 -28.86 -6.87
CA ALA A 12 -50.05 -27.85 -7.38
C ALA A 12 -49.68 -26.77 -6.33
N LEU A 13 -49.91 -27.00 -5.05
CA LEU A 13 -49.69 -25.97 -4.01
C LEU A 13 -48.65 -26.34 -2.95
N VAL A 14 -47.73 -27.26 -3.21
CA VAL A 14 -46.69 -27.61 -2.24
C VAL A 14 -45.32 -27.71 -2.93
N ALA A 15 -44.94 -26.71 -3.71
CA ALA A 15 -43.56 -26.48 -4.09
C ALA A 15 -43.33 -24.97 -4.19
N ALA A 16 -43.66 -24.23 -3.14
CA ALA A 16 -42.94 -23.00 -2.90
C ALA A 16 -41.54 -23.42 -2.43
N PRO A 17 -40.46 -23.14 -3.17
CA PRO A 17 -39.16 -23.25 -2.56
C PRO A 17 -39.22 -22.35 -1.33
N ALA A 18 -38.95 -22.90 -0.15
CA ALA A 18 -38.57 -22.09 0.98
C ALA A 18 -37.39 -21.25 0.47
N ALA A 19 -37.65 -20.01 0.07
CA ALA A 19 -36.63 -19.01 -0.10
C ALA A 19 -36.02 -18.91 1.30
N ALA A 20 -34.98 -19.70 1.53
CA ALA A 20 -34.06 -19.45 2.62
C ALA A 20 -33.66 -18.00 2.41
N PHE A 21 -34.18 -17.10 3.24
CA PHE A 21 -33.72 -15.74 3.27
C PHE A 21 -32.24 -15.84 3.64
N ALA A 22 -31.41 -15.79 2.62
CA ALA A 22 -29.98 -15.67 2.80
C ALA A 22 -29.80 -14.42 3.66
N GLN A 23 -29.44 -14.63 4.93
CA GLN A 23 -29.31 -13.55 5.86
C GLN A 23 -28.08 -12.76 5.46
N SER A 24 -28.28 -11.72 4.64
CA SER A 24 -27.20 -10.84 4.25
C SER A 24 -26.76 -10.08 5.51
N THR A 25 -25.50 -10.26 5.87
CA THR A 25 -24.92 -9.52 7.00
C THR A 25 -24.34 -8.22 6.50
N VAL A 26 -24.72 -7.11 7.13
CA VAL A 26 -24.06 -5.82 6.94
C VAL A 26 -23.30 -5.50 8.21
N GLN A 27 -22.01 -5.31 8.09
CA GLN A 27 -21.15 -4.88 9.18
C GLN A 27 -20.61 -3.47 8.88
N ILE A 28 -20.79 -2.58 9.85
CA ILE A 28 -20.07 -1.29 9.90
C ILE A 28 -18.79 -1.55 10.67
N TYR A 29 -17.67 -1.10 10.17
CA TYR A 29 -16.37 -1.24 10.81
C TYR A 29 -15.50 -0.02 10.55
N GLY A 30 -14.46 0.16 11.35
CA GLY A 30 -13.51 1.23 11.11
C GLY A 30 -12.34 1.20 12.06
N THR A 31 -11.35 2.03 11.72
CA THR A 31 -10.18 2.30 12.54
C THR A 31 -9.99 3.80 12.59
N LEU A 32 -9.95 4.35 13.79
CA LEU A 32 -9.59 5.74 14.07
C LEU A 32 -8.19 5.73 14.66
N ASN A 33 -7.23 6.32 13.97
CA ASN A 33 -5.83 6.39 14.36
C ASN A 33 -5.34 7.83 14.22
N VAL A 34 -5.11 8.50 15.34
CA VAL A 34 -4.71 9.90 15.38
C VAL A 34 -3.56 10.06 16.36
N ASP A 35 -2.61 10.89 16.00
CA ASP A 35 -1.52 11.28 16.90
C ASP A 35 -1.28 12.79 16.90
N ILE A 36 -0.57 13.25 17.92
CA ILE A 36 0.12 14.53 17.97
C ILE A 36 1.61 14.22 17.86
N GLU A 37 2.24 14.85 16.90
CA GLU A 37 3.64 14.60 16.59
C GLU A 37 4.41 15.90 16.36
N SER A 38 5.70 15.87 16.66
CA SER A 38 6.65 16.89 16.25
C SER A 38 7.52 16.34 15.14
N VAL A 39 7.60 17.05 14.03
CA VAL A 39 8.37 16.65 12.85
C VAL A 39 9.27 17.78 12.38
N GLU A 40 10.46 17.40 11.88
CA GLU A 40 11.42 18.30 11.25
C GLU A 40 12.19 17.56 10.15
N ALA A 41 12.88 18.30 9.28
CA ALA A 41 13.86 17.75 8.35
C ALA A 41 15.03 18.72 8.23
N THR A 42 16.21 18.31 8.62
CA THR A 42 17.41 19.14 8.69
C THR A 42 18.59 18.49 7.95
N GLY A 43 19.67 19.19 7.77
CA GLY A 43 20.87 18.63 7.15
C GLY A 43 20.89 18.64 5.63
N SER A 44 20.01 19.40 4.98
CA SER A 44 19.99 19.51 3.52
C SER A 44 21.37 19.84 2.94
N ALA A 45 21.78 19.08 1.94
CA ALA A 45 23.04 19.27 1.22
C ALA A 45 23.10 20.59 0.45
N THR A 46 21.96 21.21 0.14
CA THR A 46 21.93 22.42 -0.70
C THR A 46 22.04 23.72 0.07
N GLY A 47 21.76 23.73 1.37
CA GLY A 47 21.77 24.93 2.21
C GLY A 47 20.84 26.07 1.75
N ALA A 48 20.06 25.85 0.69
CA ALA A 48 19.17 26.87 0.14
C ALA A 48 18.00 27.17 1.08
N LEU A 49 17.45 28.39 1.01
CA LEU A 49 16.28 28.76 1.78
C LEU A 49 15.09 27.81 1.44
N GLY A 50 14.47 27.24 2.47
CA GLY A 50 13.38 26.27 2.30
C GLY A 50 13.82 24.82 2.01
N SER A 51 15.12 24.52 2.08
CA SER A 51 15.63 23.17 1.93
C SER A 51 15.47 22.32 3.19
N ASN A 52 15.46 22.97 4.35
CA ASN A 52 15.23 22.35 5.65
C ASN A 52 13.85 22.75 6.16
N PHE A 53 13.28 21.85 6.97
CA PHE A 53 12.02 22.10 7.67
C PHE A 53 12.29 22.17 9.17
N GLN A 54 12.03 23.34 9.74
CA GLN A 54 12.13 23.50 11.19
C GLN A 54 11.09 22.66 11.92
N SER A 55 11.39 22.31 13.16
CA SER A 55 10.48 21.55 14.02
C SER A 55 9.12 22.22 14.11
N ARG A 56 8.08 21.41 13.89
CA ARG A 56 6.69 21.83 14.02
C ARG A 56 5.84 20.70 14.59
N SER A 57 4.86 21.09 15.39
CA SER A 57 3.84 20.16 15.87
C SER A 57 2.68 20.09 14.88
N ARG A 58 2.14 18.88 14.70
CA ARG A 58 0.91 18.65 13.93
C ARG A 58 0.08 17.54 14.59
N VAL A 59 -1.23 17.57 14.34
CA VAL A 59 -2.10 16.43 14.58
C VAL A 59 -2.26 15.72 13.25
N THR A 60 -2.13 14.40 13.24
CA THR A 60 -2.15 13.61 12.00
C THR A 60 -3.12 12.45 12.12
N SER A 61 -3.96 12.29 11.09
CA SER A 61 -4.83 11.14 10.93
C SER A 61 -4.11 10.06 10.12
N ASN A 62 -3.80 8.94 10.77
CA ASN A 62 -2.95 7.89 10.22
C ASN A 62 -3.79 6.75 9.62
N SER A 63 -4.18 6.90 8.35
CA SER A 63 -4.97 5.91 7.62
C SER A 63 -6.30 5.54 8.28
N SER A 64 -6.89 6.47 9.06
CA SER A 64 -8.21 6.28 9.64
C SER A 64 -9.25 6.01 8.56
N ASN A 65 -10.17 5.10 8.85
CA ASN A 65 -11.13 4.64 7.86
C ASN A 65 -12.48 4.26 8.49
N LEU A 66 -13.50 4.30 7.64
CA LEU A 66 -14.84 3.81 7.90
C LEU A 66 -15.26 2.93 6.71
N GLY A 67 -15.85 1.79 6.99
CA GLY A 67 -16.28 0.87 5.95
C GLY A 67 -17.57 0.14 6.26
N PHE A 68 -18.16 -0.36 5.19
CA PHE A 68 -19.31 -1.27 5.18
C PHE A 68 -18.90 -2.51 4.42
N ARG A 69 -19.19 -3.68 4.97
CA ARG A 69 -18.97 -4.96 4.30
C ARG A 69 -20.10 -5.94 4.61
N GLY A 70 -20.30 -6.86 3.72
CA GLY A 70 -21.29 -7.89 3.92
C GLY A 70 -21.06 -9.10 3.04
N THR A 71 -21.78 -10.17 3.37
CA THR A 71 -21.80 -11.40 2.59
C THR A 71 -23.23 -11.88 2.43
N GLU A 72 -23.54 -12.49 1.30
CA GLU A 72 -24.79 -13.16 0.98
C GLU A 72 -24.48 -14.61 0.61
N ASP A 73 -25.19 -15.55 1.23
CA ASP A 73 -25.08 -16.96 0.86
C ASP A 73 -25.94 -17.23 -0.39
N LEU A 74 -25.30 -17.69 -1.44
CA LEU A 74 -25.94 -18.03 -2.71
C LEU A 74 -26.29 -19.53 -2.83
N GLY A 75 -26.01 -20.29 -1.77
CA GLY A 75 -26.19 -21.74 -1.74
C GLY A 75 -24.99 -22.53 -2.28
N GLN A 76 -24.97 -23.83 -2.00
CA GLN A 76 -23.93 -24.77 -2.45
C GLN A 76 -22.50 -24.35 -2.11
N GLY A 77 -22.29 -23.59 -1.02
CA GLY A 77 -20.99 -23.09 -0.59
C GLY A 77 -20.48 -21.89 -1.37
N LEU A 78 -21.30 -21.32 -2.27
CA LEU A 78 -21.02 -20.08 -2.97
C LEU A 78 -21.59 -18.90 -2.19
N ARG A 79 -20.79 -17.82 -2.04
CA ARG A 79 -21.20 -16.57 -1.39
C ARG A 79 -20.80 -15.38 -2.26
N ALA A 80 -21.67 -14.39 -2.32
CA ALA A 80 -21.30 -13.05 -2.76
C ALA A 80 -20.74 -12.27 -1.56
N PHE A 81 -19.82 -11.35 -1.81
CA PHE A 81 -19.38 -10.38 -0.81
C PHE A 81 -19.23 -9.00 -1.42
N TYR A 82 -19.33 -7.98 -0.58
CA TYR A 82 -18.99 -6.61 -0.94
C TYR A 82 -18.26 -5.93 0.21
N GLN A 83 -17.46 -4.93 -0.14
CA GLN A 83 -16.83 -4.01 0.79
C GLN A 83 -16.77 -2.63 0.16
N ILE A 84 -17.06 -1.61 0.96
CA ILE A 84 -16.88 -0.20 0.63
C ILE A 84 -16.14 0.42 1.80
N GLU A 85 -14.91 0.92 1.57
CA GLU A 85 -14.09 1.52 2.61
C GLU A 85 -13.61 2.90 2.16
N SER A 86 -13.75 3.89 3.04
CA SER A 86 -13.32 5.26 2.80
C SER A 86 -12.31 5.71 3.86
N GLN A 87 -11.33 6.46 3.43
CA GLN A 87 -10.43 7.14 4.37
C GLN A 87 -11.16 8.32 5.02
N VAL A 88 -10.88 8.55 6.29
CA VAL A 88 -11.41 9.67 7.07
C VAL A 88 -10.23 10.40 7.71
N ASN A 89 -10.06 11.67 7.39
CA ASN A 89 -8.99 12.48 7.98
C ASN A 89 -9.56 13.22 9.19
N LEU A 90 -9.30 12.68 10.39
CA LEU A 90 -9.84 13.19 11.64
C LEU A 90 -9.17 14.50 12.09
N ASP A 91 -7.99 14.78 11.58
CA ASP A 91 -7.20 15.98 11.88
C ASP A 91 -7.77 17.26 11.24
N ASN A 92 -8.42 17.13 10.11
CA ASN A 92 -8.90 18.28 9.34
C ASN A 92 -10.34 18.14 8.80
N GLY A 93 -11.01 17.01 9.12
CA GLY A 93 -12.39 16.75 8.69
C GLY A 93 -12.56 16.47 7.20
N SER A 94 -11.48 16.34 6.44
CA SER A 94 -11.56 16.00 5.03
C SER A 94 -11.74 14.50 4.81
N GLN A 95 -12.17 14.14 3.62
CA GLN A 95 -12.12 12.75 3.15
C GLN A 95 -10.77 12.52 2.47
N GLY A 96 -10.14 11.40 2.73
CA GLY A 96 -8.90 11.03 2.05
C GLY A 96 -9.15 10.59 0.61
N GLY A 97 -9.34 11.54 -0.28
CA GLY A 97 -9.74 11.33 -1.67
C GLY A 97 -11.06 12.03 -1.99
N ALA A 98 -11.38 12.17 -3.28
CA ALA A 98 -12.52 12.96 -3.73
C ALA A 98 -13.90 12.32 -3.43
N PHE A 99 -13.97 11.01 -3.10
CA PHE A 99 -15.22 10.24 -3.04
C PHE A 99 -15.19 9.12 -2.01
N TRP A 100 -16.38 8.59 -1.71
CA TRP A 100 -16.56 7.31 -1.05
C TRP A 100 -15.78 6.20 -1.79
N ALA A 101 -15.42 5.15 -1.07
CA ALA A 101 -14.66 4.04 -1.62
C ALA A 101 -13.20 4.36 -2.00
N SER A 102 -12.57 5.33 -1.31
CA SER A 102 -11.17 5.70 -1.56
C SER A 102 -10.15 4.64 -1.12
N ARG A 103 -10.58 3.60 -0.37
CA ARG A 103 -9.75 2.49 0.11
C ARG A 103 -10.20 1.16 -0.51
N ASN A 104 -9.89 0.02 0.13
CA ASN A 104 -10.24 -1.30 -0.38
C ASN A 104 -11.76 -1.46 -0.54
N SER A 105 -12.23 -1.39 -1.77
CA SER A 105 -13.65 -1.44 -2.11
C SER A 105 -13.85 -2.33 -3.33
N GLY A 106 -14.85 -3.19 -3.27
CA GLY A 106 -15.12 -4.12 -4.35
C GLY A 106 -16.26 -5.08 -4.04
N VAL A 107 -16.61 -5.84 -5.04
CA VAL A 107 -17.59 -6.91 -5.00
C VAL A 107 -16.99 -8.19 -5.56
N GLY A 108 -17.43 -9.35 -5.10
CA GLY A 108 -16.88 -10.59 -5.61
C GLY A 108 -17.61 -11.84 -5.12
N LEU A 109 -17.05 -12.97 -5.46
CA LEU A 109 -17.55 -14.30 -5.12
C LEU A 109 -16.50 -15.08 -4.32
N ILE A 110 -16.98 -15.85 -3.36
CA ILE A 110 -16.21 -16.76 -2.52
C ILE A 110 -16.79 -18.16 -2.66
N GLY A 111 -15.92 -19.14 -2.91
CA GLY A 111 -16.31 -20.55 -3.00
C GLY A 111 -15.20 -21.48 -2.51
N GLY A 112 -15.39 -22.79 -2.64
CA GLY A 112 -14.36 -23.78 -2.32
C GLY A 112 -13.07 -23.63 -3.15
N TRP A 113 -13.17 -22.96 -4.26
CA TRP A 113 -12.04 -22.62 -5.17
C TRP A 113 -11.28 -21.36 -4.75
N GLY A 114 -11.73 -20.63 -3.73
CA GLY A 114 -11.13 -19.37 -3.28
C GLY A 114 -12.06 -18.17 -3.49
N GLN A 115 -11.47 -17.02 -3.79
CA GLN A 115 -12.19 -15.76 -3.93
C GLN A 115 -11.76 -15.01 -5.19
N VAL A 116 -12.72 -14.46 -5.92
CA VAL A 116 -12.50 -13.47 -6.98
C VAL A 116 -13.16 -12.16 -6.59
N LEU A 117 -12.50 -11.05 -6.80
CA LEU A 117 -13.03 -9.71 -6.56
C LEU A 117 -12.74 -8.78 -7.74
N LEU A 118 -13.63 -7.79 -7.92
CA LEU A 118 -13.48 -6.67 -8.85
C LEU A 118 -13.68 -5.36 -8.08
N GLY A 119 -12.84 -4.37 -8.35
CA GLY A 119 -12.98 -3.05 -7.73
C GLY A 119 -11.65 -2.29 -7.61
N GLN A 120 -11.44 -1.68 -6.46
CA GLN A 120 -10.20 -1.04 -6.05
C GLN A 120 -9.65 -1.77 -4.82
N TRP A 121 -8.41 -2.25 -4.89
CA TRP A 121 -7.85 -3.07 -3.80
C TRP A 121 -6.33 -2.96 -3.72
N ASP A 122 -5.78 -3.17 -2.51
CA ASP A 122 -4.33 -3.25 -2.31
C ASP A 122 -3.75 -4.40 -3.13
N SER A 123 -2.63 -4.16 -3.81
CA SER A 123 -1.99 -5.18 -4.65
C SER A 123 -1.47 -6.36 -3.82
N PRO A 124 -1.39 -7.57 -4.39
CA PRO A 124 -0.71 -8.70 -3.76
C PRO A 124 0.71 -8.37 -3.30
N TYR A 125 1.45 -7.59 -4.07
CA TYR A 125 2.78 -7.12 -3.72
C TYR A 125 2.78 -6.35 -2.40
N LYS A 126 1.91 -5.36 -2.26
CA LYS A 126 1.77 -4.56 -1.03
C LYS A 126 1.42 -5.43 0.17
N VAL A 127 0.36 -6.24 0.07
CA VAL A 127 -0.11 -7.02 1.23
C VAL A 127 0.85 -8.13 1.64
N SER A 128 1.79 -8.52 0.79
CA SER A 128 2.73 -9.61 1.06
C SER A 128 3.56 -9.37 2.33
N THR A 129 3.99 -8.14 2.59
CA THR A 129 4.92 -7.84 3.69
C THR A 129 4.40 -6.82 4.71
N VAL A 130 3.27 -6.16 4.44
CA VAL A 130 2.71 -5.14 5.35
C VAL A 130 2.47 -5.66 6.78
N ARG A 131 2.18 -6.95 6.96
CA ARG A 131 2.02 -7.56 8.30
C ARG A 131 3.33 -7.69 9.08
N ILE A 132 4.48 -7.63 8.41
CA ILE A 132 5.80 -7.68 9.05
C ILE A 132 6.07 -6.35 9.73
N ASP A 133 5.64 -5.23 9.14
CA ASP A 133 5.69 -3.92 9.77
C ASP A 133 4.72 -3.85 10.98
N PRO A 134 5.21 -3.54 12.19
CA PRO A 134 4.38 -3.46 13.39
C PRO A 134 3.38 -2.32 13.38
N THR A 135 3.52 -1.38 12.47
CA THR A 135 2.63 -0.23 12.30
C THR A 135 1.56 -0.47 11.24
N GLY A 136 1.70 -1.53 10.43
CA GLY A 136 0.85 -1.78 9.29
C GLY A 136 1.04 -0.74 8.18
N ASP A 137 2.23 -0.15 8.10
CA ASP A 137 2.62 0.87 7.12
C ASP A 137 1.75 2.13 7.22
N VAL A 138 1.61 2.70 8.42
CA VAL A 138 0.82 3.91 8.64
C VAL A 138 1.63 5.05 9.25
N GLY A 139 1.22 6.29 8.95
CA GLY A 139 1.83 7.50 9.47
C GLY A 139 3.30 7.65 9.09
N ILE A 140 4.07 8.32 9.94
CA ILE A 140 5.52 8.49 9.76
C ILE A 140 6.33 7.26 10.17
N LEU A 141 5.70 6.27 10.76
CA LEU A 141 6.33 5.06 11.28
C LEU A 141 6.46 3.96 10.23
N GLY A 142 5.63 4.00 9.19
CA GLY A 142 5.53 2.97 8.18
C GLY A 142 6.85 2.71 7.47
N TYR A 143 7.08 1.44 7.14
CA TYR A 143 8.28 1.01 6.42
C TYR A 143 8.35 1.52 4.96
N SER A 144 7.22 2.03 4.43
CA SER A 144 7.16 2.58 3.06
C SER A 144 7.97 3.87 2.86
N GLY A 145 8.55 4.45 3.91
CA GLY A 145 9.63 5.40 3.77
C GLY A 145 10.90 4.80 3.11
N ILE A 146 11.02 3.47 3.12
CA ILE A 146 12.17 2.71 2.57
C ILE A 146 11.70 1.66 1.56
N ILE A 147 10.74 0.80 1.93
CA ILE A 147 10.22 -0.30 1.09
C ILE A 147 9.17 0.24 0.13
N GLY A 148 9.14 -0.24 -1.10
CA GLY A 148 8.27 0.26 -2.18
C GLY A 148 8.69 1.62 -2.72
N SER A 149 9.79 2.10 -2.26
CA SER A 149 10.44 3.39 -2.35
C SER A 149 9.91 4.33 -3.43
N THR A 150 9.45 5.47 -2.98
CA THR A 150 8.92 6.56 -3.79
C THR A 150 9.80 7.82 -3.72
N GLY A 151 11.09 7.66 -3.47
CA GLY A 151 11.99 8.80 -3.44
C GLY A 151 12.01 9.55 -4.77
N ALA A 152 11.98 10.89 -4.74
CA ALA A 152 12.29 11.67 -5.93
C ALA A 152 13.76 11.49 -6.29
N VAL A 153 14.08 11.30 -7.57
CA VAL A 153 15.46 11.26 -8.06
C VAL A 153 15.74 12.54 -8.81
N THR A 154 16.74 13.27 -8.41
CA THR A 154 17.30 14.31 -9.27
C THR A 154 18.53 13.72 -9.95
N ALA A 155 18.41 13.40 -11.18
CA ALA A 155 19.51 12.86 -11.96
C ALA A 155 19.68 13.67 -13.25
N GLY A 156 20.89 13.75 -13.74
CA GLY A 156 21.18 14.20 -15.07
C GLY A 156 21.38 15.70 -15.26
N GLN A 157 21.58 16.05 -16.50
CA GLN A 157 21.87 17.39 -16.98
C GLN A 157 20.71 18.34 -16.71
N GLY A 158 20.93 19.42 -15.99
CA GLY A 158 19.96 20.47 -15.73
C GLY A 158 19.20 20.39 -14.40
N GLY A 159 19.54 19.49 -13.48
CA GLY A 159 18.96 19.47 -12.12
C GLY A 159 17.48 19.07 -12.08
N GLN A 160 17.02 18.26 -13.02
CA GLN A 160 15.64 17.82 -13.08
C GLN A 160 15.32 16.77 -12.01
N THR A 161 14.21 16.93 -11.33
CA THR A 161 13.74 16.02 -10.28
C THR A 161 12.70 15.08 -10.87
N PHE A 162 12.93 13.77 -10.75
CA PHE A 162 11.98 12.75 -11.11
C PHE A 162 11.10 12.43 -9.90
N ALA A 163 9.84 12.87 -9.91
CA ALA A 163 8.88 12.43 -8.94
C ALA A 163 8.39 11.03 -9.33
N GLU A 164 8.65 10.05 -8.49
CA GLU A 164 8.20 8.69 -8.70
C GLU A 164 6.70 8.59 -8.42
N ARG A 165 5.90 8.36 -9.46
CA ARG A 165 4.46 8.14 -9.33
C ARG A 165 4.07 6.67 -9.27
N ALA A 166 4.99 5.78 -9.55
CA ALA A 166 4.76 4.34 -9.62
C ALA A 166 5.29 3.64 -8.37
N SER A 167 4.65 3.87 -7.23
CA SER A 167 4.95 3.10 -6.01
C SER A 167 4.49 1.66 -6.16
N PHE A 168 5.31 0.72 -5.68
CA PHE A 168 4.95 -0.69 -5.54
C PHE A 168 4.12 -0.98 -4.28
N GLU A 169 4.08 -0.08 -3.30
CA GLU A 169 3.20 -0.15 -2.11
C GLU A 169 1.85 0.53 -2.40
N ARG A 170 1.09 0.00 -3.37
CA ARG A 170 -0.09 0.69 -3.89
C ARG A 170 -1.42 -0.05 -3.74
N ARG A 171 -2.48 0.73 -3.77
CA ARG A 171 -3.85 0.28 -4.04
C ARG A 171 -4.12 0.49 -5.52
N VAL A 172 -4.67 -0.54 -6.16
CA VAL A 172 -4.91 -0.59 -7.60
C VAL A 172 -6.41 -0.41 -7.85
N ALA A 173 -6.75 0.62 -8.61
CA ALA A 173 -8.10 0.79 -9.15
C ALA A 173 -8.31 -0.10 -10.38
N ASN A 174 -9.57 -0.34 -10.75
CA ASN A 174 -9.94 -1.14 -11.93
C ASN A 174 -9.25 -2.52 -11.93
N VAL A 175 -9.25 -3.19 -10.78
CA VAL A 175 -8.54 -4.44 -10.57
C VAL A 175 -9.49 -5.63 -10.48
N ILE A 176 -9.08 -6.75 -11.08
CA ILE A 176 -9.57 -8.08 -10.76
C ILE A 176 -8.50 -8.81 -9.96
N GLN A 177 -8.90 -9.44 -8.85
CA GLN A 177 -7.98 -10.26 -8.06
C GLN A 177 -8.59 -11.64 -7.82
N TYR A 178 -7.68 -12.64 -7.73
CA TYR A 178 -7.97 -13.98 -7.27
C TYR A 178 -7.15 -14.30 -6.03
N TRP A 179 -7.79 -14.88 -5.00
CA TRP A 179 -7.16 -15.36 -3.77
C TRP A 179 -7.45 -16.83 -3.60
N SER A 180 -6.40 -17.64 -3.54
CA SER A 180 -6.54 -19.09 -3.41
C SER A 180 -7.09 -19.48 -2.01
N PRO A 181 -7.68 -20.66 -1.87
CA PRO A 181 -7.83 -21.29 -0.57
C PRO A 181 -6.45 -21.50 0.07
N THR A 182 -6.44 -21.62 1.40
CA THR A 182 -5.22 -22.04 2.12
C THR A 182 -5.05 -23.55 2.00
N TRP A 183 -3.91 -23.97 1.50
CA TRP A 183 -3.55 -25.38 1.40
C TRP A 183 -2.25 -25.65 2.17
N ARG A 184 -2.33 -26.40 3.27
CA ARG A 184 -1.18 -26.71 4.14
C ARG A 184 -0.33 -25.50 4.52
N GLY A 185 -0.98 -24.39 4.83
CA GLY A 185 -0.33 -23.11 5.16
C GLY A 185 0.05 -22.25 3.96
N LEU A 186 -0.05 -22.73 2.73
CA LEU A 186 0.21 -21.96 1.52
C LEU A 186 -1.05 -21.21 1.06
N THR A 187 -0.88 -19.93 0.71
CA THR A 187 -1.88 -19.09 0.05
C THR A 187 -1.25 -18.34 -1.10
N GLY A 188 -2.01 -18.16 -2.19
CA GLY A 188 -1.61 -17.38 -3.34
C GLY A 188 -2.59 -16.25 -3.64
N ARG A 189 -2.12 -15.12 -4.15
CA ARG A 189 -2.95 -14.05 -4.68
C ARG A 189 -2.40 -13.58 -6.02
N LEU A 190 -3.30 -13.29 -6.94
CA LEU A 190 -3.00 -12.73 -8.26
C LEU A 190 -3.88 -11.52 -8.48
N ALA A 191 -3.37 -10.50 -9.16
CA ALA A 191 -4.10 -9.30 -9.54
C ALA A 191 -3.74 -8.87 -10.95
N TYR A 192 -4.76 -8.41 -11.66
CA TYR A 192 -4.63 -7.71 -12.93
C TYR A 192 -5.36 -6.38 -12.82
N GLY A 193 -4.62 -5.28 -12.92
CA GLY A 193 -5.14 -3.93 -12.99
C GLY A 193 -5.22 -3.48 -14.44
N THR A 194 -6.42 -3.08 -14.88
CA THR A 194 -6.59 -2.48 -16.19
C THR A 194 -6.08 -1.04 -16.16
N GLY A 195 -5.47 -0.58 -17.24
CA GLY A 195 -4.90 0.76 -17.32
C GLY A 195 -5.91 1.83 -17.75
N ASP A 196 -7.16 1.75 -17.30
CA ASP A 196 -8.15 2.77 -17.66
C ASP A 196 -7.75 4.14 -17.08
N THR A 197 -7.46 5.07 -17.99
CA THR A 197 -6.95 6.42 -17.67
C THR A 197 -8.05 7.41 -17.31
N ASN A 198 -9.31 7.08 -17.56
CA ASN A 198 -10.44 8.00 -17.38
C ASN A 198 -10.91 8.14 -15.93
N VAL A 199 -10.42 7.32 -15.02
CA VAL A 199 -10.85 7.34 -13.62
C VAL A 199 -9.71 7.79 -12.73
N GLY A 200 -9.41 9.09 -12.73
CA GLY A 200 -8.72 9.81 -11.64
C GLY A 200 -7.53 9.15 -10.93
N SER A 201 -7.10 7.99 -11.38
CA SER A 201 -5.94 7.29 -10.88
C SER A 201 -4.71 8.01 -11.42
N THR A 202 -4.16 8.92 -10.62
CA THR A 202 -2.88 9.58 -10.87
C THR A 202 -1.72 8.59 -11.08
N ALA A 203 -1.96 7.31 -10.91
CA ALA A 203 -0.99 6.25 -11.07
C ALA A 203 -0.57 6.04 -12.53
N ASN A 204 -1.44 6.27 -13.48
CA ASN A 204 -1.18 5.86 -14.84
C ASN A 204 -0.81 7.01 -15.78
N GLY A 205 -1.18 8.25 -15.51
CA GLY A 205 -0.73 9.47 -16.21
C GLY A 205 -0.66 9.44 -17.75
N VAL A 206 -1.09 8.33 -18.34
CA VAL A 206 -0.93 7.99 -19.75
C VAL A 206 -2.24 8.24 -20.48
N SER A 207 -2.21 8.99 -21.55
CA SER A 207 -3.36 9.18 -22.43
C SER A 207 -3.50 7.99 -23.40
N GLU A 208 -4.70 7.47 -23.58
CA GLU A 208 -5.00 6.47 -24.62
C GLU A 208 -4.60 6.94 -26.02
N ALA A 209 -4.63 8.25 -26.27
CA ALA A 209 -4.18 8.86 -27.52
C ALA A 209 -2.68 8.63 -27.80
N SER A 210 -1.88 8.26 -26.81
CA SER A 210 -0.46 7.97 -26.98
C SER A 210 -0.15 6.60 -27.60
N GLY A 211 -1.16 5.74 -27.73
CA GLY A 211 -0.98 4.35 -28.17
C GLY A 211 -0.44 3.40 -27.11
N LEU A 212 -0.18 3.88 -25.91
CA LEU A 212 0.27 3.06 -24.77
C LEU A 212 -0.88 2.25 -24.18
N ARG A 213 -0.55 1.14 -23.54
CA ARG A 213 -1.53 0.22 -22.93
C ARG A 213 -1.13 -0.07 -21.49
N PRO A 214 -1.38 0.87 -20.54
CA PRO A 214 -1.05 0.66 -19.15
C PRO A 214 -1.73 -0.58 -18.60
N ALA A 215 -0.98 -1.35 -17.80
CA ALA A 215 -1.52 -2.52 -17.11
C ALA A 215 -0.65 -2.83 -15.89
N LEU A 216 -1.27 -3.40 -14.85
CA LEU A 216 -0.56 -3.89 -13.68
C LEU A 216 -0.80 -5.39 -13.53
N TYR A 217 0.27 -6.11 -13.28
CA TYR A 217 0.26 -7.54 -12.93
C TYR A 217 0.93 -7.69 -11.57
N SER A 218 0.26 -8.30 -10.61
CA SER A 218 0.80 -8.53 -9.29
C SER A 218 0.50 -9.94 -8.81
N GLY A 219 1.46 -10.56 -8.12
CA GLY A 219 1.29 -11.88 -7.57
C GLY A 219 2.08 -12.06 -6.28
N MET A 220 1.53 -12.89 -5.37
CA MET A 220 2.23 -13.32 -4.18
C MET A 220 1.92 -14.77 -3.84
N VAL A 221 2.86 -15.41 -3.16
CA VAL A 221 2.67 -16.67 -2.44
C VAL A 221 3.16 -16.46 -1.02
N SER A 222 2.38 -16.92 -0.05
CA SER A 222 2.79 -16.91 1.36
C SER A 222 2.58 -18.27 2.00
N PHE A 223 3.42 -18.56 2.99
CA PHE A 223 3.38 -19.75 3.83
C PHE A 223 3.27 -19.32 5.29
N GLU A 224 2.34 -19.97 6.02
CA GLU A 224 2.16 -19.73 7.45
C GLU A 224 1.98 -21.05 8.19
N SER A 225 2.93 -21.38 9.06
CA SER A 225 2.90 -22.57 9.90
C SER A 225 3.93 -22.51 11.04
N GLY A 226 3.59 -23.01 12.21
CA GLY A 226 4.55 -23.22 13.32
C GLY A 226 5.26 -21.93 13.78
N GLY A 227 4.60 -20.78 13.76
CA GLY A 227 5.20 -19.48 14.08
C GLY A 227 5.92 -18.80 12.91
N TRP A 228 6.10 -19.47 11.79
CA TRP A 228 6.65 -18.91 10.56
C TRP A 228 5.58 -18.23 9.73
N TYR A 229 5.92 -17.08 9.20
CA TYR A 229 5.32 -16.48 8.02
C TYR A 229 6.43 -16.19 7.03
N ALA A 230 6.31 -16.69 5.81
CA ALA A 230 7.24 -16.42 4.71
C ALA A 230 6.44 -16.04 3.47
N THR A 231 6.95 -15.13 2.66
CA THR A 231 6.28 -14.68 1.45
C THR A 231 7.25 -14.26 0.37
N VAL A 232 6.84 -14.45 -0.87
CA VAL A 232 7.47 -13.87 -2.05
C VAL A 232 6.41 -13.21 -2.90
N SER A 233 6.74 -12.11 -3.53
CA SER A 233 5.83 -11.37 -4.42
C SER A 233 6.58 -10.72 -5.58
N ALA A 234 5.86 -10.55 -6.67
CA ALA A 234 6.32 -9.81 -7.83
C ALA A 234 5.19 -8.93 -8.36
N GLU A 235 5.56 -7.75 -8.87
CA GLU A 235 4.62 -6.82 -9.50
C GLU A 235 5.28 -6.20 -10.72
N ARG A 236 4.53 -6.08 -11.81
CA ARG A 236 4.94 -5.37 -13.03
C ARG A 236 3.93 -4.30 -13.38
N HIS A 237 4.43 -3.09 -13.61
CA HIS A 237 3.68 -1.99 -14.18
C HIS A 237 4.11 -1.84 -15.66
N LYS A 238 3.22 -2.12 -16.56
CA LYS A 238 3.46 -1.92 -17.98
C LYS A 238 3.00 -0.51 -18.36
N ASP A 239 3.81 0.23 -19.09
CA ASP A 239 3.50 1.55 -19.64
C ASP A 239 3.01 2.60 -18.61
N PHE A 240 3.42 2.49 -17.34
CA PHE A 240 3.00 3.42 -16.28
C PHE A 240 3.70 4.78 -16.33
N GLN A 241 4.84 4.87 -16.96
CA GLN A 241 5.62 6.10 -17.20
C GLN A 241 5.90 6.96 -15.95
N PRO A 242 6.72 6.51 -15.02
CA PRO A 242 7.06 7.27 -13.83
C PRO A 242 7.78 8.59 -14.13
N PHE A 243 8.41 8.71 -15.30
CA PHE A 243 9.25 9.84 -15.68
C PHE A 243 8.58 10.90 -16.57
N ASN A 244 7.29 10.76 -16.83
CA ASN A 244 6.62 11.54 -17.87
C ASN A 244 6.36 13.02 -17.55
N THR A 245 6.48 13.45 -16.30
CA THR A 245 6.15 14.83 -15.91
C THR A 245 7.27 15.84 -16.16
N LEU A 246 8.45 15.39 -16.51
CA LEU A 246 9.64 16.24 -16.64
C LEU A 246 10.03 16.55 -18.06
N PHE A 247 9.61 15.73 -18.99
CA PHE A 247 9.93 15.91 -20.38
C PHE A 247 8.61 16.13 -21.14
N ALA A 248 8.41 17.32 -21.68
CA ALA A 248 7.29 17.64 -22.58
C ALA A 248 7.35 16.84 -23.89
N ALA A 249 7.91 15.64 -23.88
CA ALA A 249 8.17 14.77 -25.00
C ALA A 249 7.15 13.64 -25.10
N PRO A 250 6.98 13.01 -26.27
CA PRO A 250 6.04 11.92 -26.43
C PRO A 250 6.32 10.80 -25.44
N GLN A 251 5.27 10.28 -24.87
CA GLN A 251 5.30 9.15 -23.94
C GLN A 251 5.94 7.94 -24.62
N SER A 252 6.90 7.31 -23.99
CA SER A 252 7.50 6.08 -24.48
C SER A 252 6.94 4.87 -23.72
N SER A 253 6.96 3.71 -24.35
CA SER A 253 6.69 2.46 -23.67
C SER A 253 7.75 2.19 -22.59
N GLY A 254 7.42 1.33 -21.64
CA GLY A 254 8.31 0.95 -20.57
C GLY A 254 7.67 -0.02 -19.59
N HIS A 255 8.41 -0.41 -18.59
CA HIS A 255 7.89 -1.26 -17.52
C HIS A 255 8.69 -1.08 -16.24
N ASP A 256 7.99 -1.23 -15.10
CA ASP A 256 8.61 -1.28 -13.80
C ASP A 256 8.38 -2.67 -13.21
N ASP A 257 9.42 -3.27 -12.65
CA ASP A 257 9.39 -4.58 -12.00
C ASP A 257 9.78 -4.45 -10.53
N GLY A 258 8.95 -5.00 -9.66
CA GLY A 258 9.25 -5.15 -8.24
C GLY A 258 9.27 -6.60 -7.84
N TYR A 259 10.28 -6.99 -7.08
CA TYR A 259 10.42 -8.33 -6.48
C TYR A 259 10.63 -8.16 -4.99
N LYS A 260 9.86 -8.87 -4.18
CA LYS A 260 9.90 -8.72 -2.72
C LYS A 260 9.81 -10.08 -2.05
N ALA A 261 10.61 -10.28 -1.01
CA ALA A 261 10.55 -11.43 -0.12
C ALA A 261 10.46 -10.95 1.32
N GLY A 262 9.67 -11.63 2.13
CA GLY A 262 9.50 -11.34 3.54
C GLY A 262 9.45 -12.60 4.38
N VAL A 263 9.97 -12.51 5.59
CA VAL A 263 9.90 -13.58 6.59
C VAL A 263 9.66 -12.99 7.96
N GLN A 264 8.82 -13.65 8.76
CA GLN A 264 8.65 -13.36 10.18
C GLN A 264 8.63 -14.69 10.93
N TYR A 265 9.31 -14.74 12.06
CA TYR A 265 9.23 -15.85 12.99
C TYR A 265 8.79 -15.37 14.37
N SER A 266 7.73 -15.99 14.88
CA SER A 266 7.23 -15.78 16.23
C SER A 266 7.73 -16.92 17.13
N PHE A 267 8.72 -16.63 17.97
CA PHE A 267 9.32 -17.61 18.89
C PHE A 267 8.30 -18.11 19.92
N ASN A 268 7.41 -17.20 20.30
CA ASN A 268 6.29 -17.40 21.21
C ASN A 268 5.32 -16.22 21.09
N SER A 269 4.36 -16.09 22.01
CA SER A 269 3.45 -14.95 22.06
C SER A 269 4.13 -13.61 22.38
N THR A 270 5.35 -13.63 22.91
CA THR A 270 6.09 -12.46 23.40
C THR A 270 7.03 -11.89 22.36
N TRP A 271 7.80 -12.73 21.66
CA TRP A 271 8.88 -12.30 20.76
C TRP A 271 8.63 -12.71 19.33
N SER A 272 8.84 -11.79 18.40
CA SER A 272 8.96 -12.10 16.98
C SER A 272 10.00 -11.22 16.31
N LEU A 273 10.61 -11.78 15.26
CA LEU A 273 11.55 -11.09 14.38
C LEU A 273 11.02 -11.17 12.94
N GLY A 274 11.20 -10.11 12.19
CA GLY A 274 10.81 -10.04 10.80
C GLY A 274 11.88 -9.38 9.93
N ALA A 275 11.90 -9.75 8.65
CA ALA A 275 12.76 -9.15 7.65
C ALA A 275 12.05 -9.09 6.30
N VAL A 276 12.38 -8.06 5.52
CA VAL A 276 11.91 -7.85 4.14
C VAL A 276 13.13 -7.48 3.29
N ALA A 277 13.20 -8.03 2.09
CA ALA A 277 14.13 -7.64 1.04
C ALA A 277 13.35 -7.34 -0.24
N GLU A 278 13.77 -6.31 -0.96
CA GLU A 278 13.09 -5.81 -2.15
C GLU A 278 14.08 -5.40 -3.22
N HIS A 279 13.76 -5.70 -4.47
CA HIS A 279 14.51 -5.21 -5.63
C HIS A 279 13.53 -4.57 -6.61
N LEU A 280 13.76 -3.29 -6.93
CA LEU A 280 12.96 -2.50 -7.85
C LEU A 280 13.77 -2.18 -9.09
N LYS A 281 13.12 -2.28 -10.25
CA LYS A 281 13.67 -1.94 -11.56
C LYS A 281 12.65 -1.10 -12.32
N TYR A 282 13.07 0.04 -12.82
CA TYR A 282 12.28 0.94 -13.65
C TYR A 282 12.95 1.02 -15.02
N HIS A 283 12.17 0.87 -16.09
CA HIS A 283 12.66 0.90 -17.45
C HIS A 283 11.75 1.75 -18.35
N ALA A 284 12.35 2.64 -19.10
CA ALA A 284 11.71 3.37 -20.18
C ALA A 284 12.46 3.12 -21.50
N ASP A 285 11.74 2.83 -22.59
CA ASP A 285 12.34 2.51 -23.88
C ASP A 285 13.01 3.75 -24.52
N ASN A 286 12.46 4.93 -24.25
CA ASN A 286 13.01 6.18 -24.74
C ASN A 286 12.61 7.35 -23.85
N ILE A 287 13.57 8.06 -23.27
CA ILE A 287 13.33 9.29 -22.53
C ILE A 287 13.67 10.48 -23.43
N SER A 288 12.65 11.19 -23.90
CA SER A 288 12.80 12.46 -24.63
C SER A 288 13.78 12.42 -25.80
N GLY A 289 13.87 11.29 -26.51
CA GLY A 289 14.81 11.12 -27.61
C GLY A 289 16.25 10.82 -27.19
N LEU A 290 16.54 10.69 -25.89
CA LEU A 290 17.86 10.36 -25.36
C LEU A 290 18.15 8.85 -25.33
N GLY A 291 17.15 8.02 -25.70
CA GLY A 291 17.27 6.57 -25.69
C GLY A 291 16.74 5.90 -24.42
N ALA A 292 16.99 4.61 -24.29
CA ALA A 292 16.51 3.81 -23.18
C ALA A 292 17.14 4.21 -21.84
N PHE A 293 16.35 4.09 -20.78
CA PHE A 293 16.76 4.41 -19.41
C PHE A 293 16.42 3.26 -18.49
N GLU A 294 17.29 2.96 -17.55
CA GLU A 294 17.06 1.98 -16.50
C GLU A 294 17.50 2.52 -15.14
N ARG A 295 16.67 2.29 -14.11
CA ARG A 295 16.97 2.57 -12.69
C ARG A 295 16.74 1.31 -11.87
N LYS A 296 17.68 0.98 -11.00
CA LYS A 296 17.59 -0.16 -10.08
C LYS A 296 17.85 0.27 -8.64
N ILE A 297 17.11 -0.32 -7.71
CA ILE A 297 17.28 -0.08 -6.27
C ILE A 297 17.08 -1.41 -5.55
N THR A 298 17.87 -1.65 -4.51
CA THR A 298 17.65 -2.80 -3.61
C THR A 298 17.50 -2.29 -2.19
N ASN A 299 16.37 -2.63 -1.58
CA ASN A 299 15.99 -2.20 -0.24
C ASN A 299 15.89 -3.39 0.71
N TRP A 300 16.05 -3.15 2.00
CA TRP A 300 15.79 -4.15 3.02
C TRP A 300 15.30 -3.51 4.32
N TYR A 301 14.63 -4.33 5.13
CA TYR A 301 14.02 -3.91 6.39
C TYR A 301 14.05 -5.07 7.38
N VAL A 302 14.31 -4.76 8.66
CA VAL A 302 14.26 -5.73 9.76
C VAL A 302 13.49 -5.13 10.94
N VAL A 303 12.82 -5.99 11.71
CA VAL A 303 12.02 -5.57 12.85
C VAL A 303 12.01 -6.61 13.94
N GLY A 304 12.18 -6.16 15.19
CA GLY A 304 11.93 -6.92 16.40
C GLY A 304 10.66 -6.43 17.09
N LYS A 305 9.83 -7.36 17.55
CA LYS A 305 8.59 -7.07 18.30
C LYS A 305 8.61 -7.80 19.63
N TYR A 306 8.19 -7.12 20.69
CA TYR A 306 8.04 -7.65 22.03
C TYR A 306 6.65 -7.30 22.57
N ASN A 307 5.89 -8.31 22.98
CA ASN A 307 4.54 -8.14 23.52
C ASN A 307 4.43 -8.86 24.86
N VAL A 308 3.99 -8.16 25.90
CA VAL A 308 3.76 -8.73 27.23
C VAL A 308 2.57 -8.06 27.89
N GLY A 309 1.55 -8.84 28.19
CA GLY A 309 0.28 -8.29 28.72
C GLY A 309 -0.28 -7.20 27.81
N PRO A 310 -0.58 -6.01 28.33
CA PRO A 310 -1.08 -4.89 27.51
C PRO A 310 0.02 -4.11 26.77
N HIS A 311 1.28 -4.43 26.98
CA HIS A 311 2.43 -3.69 26.47
C HIS A 311 2.94 -4.29 25.16
N SER A 312 3.29 -3.44 24.20
CA SER A 312 3.97 -3.80 22.96
C SER A 312 5.14 -2.86 22.72
N VAL A 313 6.27 -3.41 22.29
CA VAL A 313 7.43 -2.64 21.84
C VAL A 313 7.83 -3.14 20.46
N ALA A 314 8.15 -2.23 19.57
CA ALA A 314 8.73 -2.57 18.27
C ALA A 314 9.93 -1.66 18.00
N LEU A 315 10.98 -2.27 17.44
CA LEU A 315 12.16 -1.57 16.97
C LEU A 315 12.44 -2.06 15.56
N SER A 316 12.56 -1.15 14.62
CA SER A 316 12.81 -1.49 13.23
C SER A 316 13.93 -0.63 12.63
N TYR A 317 14.59 -1.21 11.63
CA TYR A 317 15.58 -0.55 10.80
C TYR A 317 15.38 -0.97 9.34
N GLY A 318 15.37 0.00 8.45
CA GLY A 318 15.30 -0.23 7.01
C GLY A 318 16.38 0.57 6.28
N GLN A 319 16.82 0.06 5.13
CA GLN A 319 17.78 0.74 4.27
C GLN A 319 17.33 0.67 2.81
N LYS A 320 17.25 1.85 2.19
CA LYS A 320 17.22 2.01 0.75
C LYS A 320 18.65 1.97 0.20
N GLY A 321 18.86 1.16 -0.84
CA GLY A 321 20.15 1.10 -1.53
C GLY A 321 20.42 2.31 -2.42
N GLU A 322 21.61 2.32 -3.00
CA GLU A 322 21.97 3.33 -4.00
C GLU A 322 21.15 3.17 -5.29
N GLU A 323 20.90 4.31 -5.91
CA GLU A 323 20.29 4.41 -7.22
C GLU A 323 21.30 4.01 -8.30
N LYS A 324 21.07 2.87 -8.93
CA LYS A 324 21.83 2.42 -10.08
C LYS A 324 21.13 2.86 -11.35
N LEU A 325 21.72 3.80 -12.07
CA LEU A 325 21.15 4.42 -13.27
C LEU A 325 21.99 4.06 -14.50
N SER A 326 21.33 3.81 -15.62
CA SER A 326 22.03 3.57 -16.90
C SER A 326 21.17 3.98 -18.10
N GLY A 327 21.82 4.32 -19.20
CA GLY A 327 21.18 4.74 -20.44
C GLY A 327 20.78 6.22 -20.47
N ALA A 328 20.37 6.73 -21.61
CA ALA A 328 19.91 8.10 -21.84
C ALA A 328 20.85 9.20 -21.31
N GLY A 329 22.17 8.93 -21.20
CA GLY A 329 23.15 9.87 -20.65
C GLY A 329 23.20 9.91 -19.12
N PHE A 330 22.46 9.04 -18.42
CA PHE A 330 22.52 8.93 -16.96
C PHE A 330 23.61 7.94 -16.52
N SER A 331 24.13 8.17 -15.34
CA SER A 331 25.06 7.30 -14.64
C SER A 331 24.59 7.06 -13.20
N ASP A 332 25.16 6.07 -12.54
CA ASP A 332 24.90 5.78 -11.13
C ASP A 332 24.91 7.05 -10.28
N LEU A 333 23.99 7.14 -9.35
CA LEU A 333 23.88 8.26 -8.41
C LEU A 333 24.55 7.85 -7.08
N PRO A 334 25.80 8.23 -6.84
CA PRO A 334 26.47 7.96 -5.58
C PRO A 334 25.79 8.74 -4.44
N ASP A 335 26.02 8.32 -3.20
CA ASP A 335 25.46 8.98 -2.01
C ASP A 335 23.93 9.15 -2.08
N SER A 336 23.22 8.16 -2.62
CA SER A 336 21.76 8.16 -2.75
C SER A 336 21.09 7.14 -1.83
N LYS A 337 21.82 6.57 -0.86
CA LYS A 337 21.26 5.70 0.17
C LYS A 337 20.47 6.50 1.18
N ALA A 338 19.51 5.80 1.81
CA ALA A 338 18.82 6.30 2.99
C ALA A 338 18.56 5.15 3.96
N ASN A 339 18.44 5.48 5.23
CA ASN A 339 18.01 4.50 6.22
C ASN A 339 16.98 5.11 7.16
N GLN A 340 16.09 4.26 7.67
CA GLN A 340 15.07 4.63 8.65
C GLN A 340 15.23 3.77 9.89
N ILE A 341 15.25 4.42 11.06
CA ILE A 341 15.12 3.75 12.36
C ILE A 341 13.81 4.18 12.98
N THR A 342 13.05 3.23 13.53
CA THR A 342 11.76 3.49 14.19
C THR A 342 11.67 2.72 15.48
N ALA A 343 11.25 3.41 16.55
CA ALA A 343 10.90 2.82 17.83
C ALA A 343 9.44 3.14 18.16
N ARG A 344 8.68 2.14 18.60
CA ARG A 344 7.28 2.29 19.01
C ARG A 344 7.02 1.53 20.30
N TYR A 345 6.34 2.18 21.23
CA TYR A 345 5.74 1.57 22.40
C TYR A 345 4.22 1.68 22.30
N GLY A 346 3.49 0.63 22.59
CA GLY A 346 2.04 0.60 22.62
C GLY A 346 1.52 0.07 23.97
N TYR A 347 0.37 0.60 24.40
CA TYR A 347 -0.34 0.16 25.59
C TYR A 347 -1.83 -0.07 25.25
N SER A 348 -2.28 -1.31 25.38
CA SER A 348 -3.67 -1.68 25.10
C SER A 348 -4.55 -1.37 26.30
N LEU A 349 -5.46 -0.39 26.17
CA LEU A 349 -6.49 -0.07 27.16
C LEU A 349 -7.63 -1.11 27.10
N SER A 350 -7.90 -1.64 25.93
CA SER A 350 -8.90 -2.68 25.68
C SER A 350 -8.54 -3.46 24.40
N LYS A 351 -9.39 -4.43 24.01
CA LYS A 351 -9.25 -5.13 22.72
C LYS A 351 -9.40 -4.22 21.50
N ARG A 352 -9.96 -3.02 21.67
CA ARG A 352 -10.29 -2.08 20.59
C ARG A 352 -9.56 -0.75 20.69
N THR A 353 -8.96 -0.43 21.85
CA THR A 353 -8.36 0.87 22.11
C THR A 353 -6.94 0.70 22.61
N SER A 354 -6.00 1.35 21.95
CA SER A 354 -4.60 1.40 22.40
C SER A 354 -4.02 2.80 22.31
N LEU A 355 -3.12 3.13 23.21
CA LEU A 355 -2.26 4.31 23.14
C LEU A 355 -0.90 3.88 22.59
N TYR A 356 -0.19 4.80 21.97
CA TYR A 356 1.18 4.55 21.53
C TYR A 356 2.04 5.80 21.62
N ALA A 357 3.34 5.58 21.83
CA ALA A 357 4.39 6.56 21.74
C ALA A 357 5.40 6.10 20.70
N PHE A 358 6.05 7.03 20.03
CA PHE A 358 6.99 6.67 18.98
C PHE A 358 8.07 7.72 18.74
N ALA A 359 9.16 7.26 18.12
CA ALA A 359 10.17 8.09 17.50
C ALA A 359 10.68 7.43 16.24
N THR A 360 10.92 8.21 15.21
CA THR A 360 11.47 7.74 13.93
C THR A 360 12.39 8.78 13.32
N ARG A 361 13.40 8.32 12.59
CA ARG A 361 14.31 9.17 11.83
C ARG A 361 14.69 8.48 10.53
N ILE A 362 14.70 9.26 9.45
CA ILE A 362 15.33 8.90 8.18
C ILE A 362 16.64 9.69 8.08
N ASN A 363 17.75 9.00 7.79
CA ASN A 363 18.99 9.64 7.44
C ASN A 363 19.20 9.46 5.93
N ASN A 364 19.32 10.55 5.23
CA ASN A 364 19.55 10.62 3.80
C ASN A 364 21.02 10.93 3.50
N ASP A 365 21.64 10.16 2.63
CA ASP A 365 22.91 10.58 2.01
C ASP A 365 22.69 11.85 1.16
N ALA A 366 23.77 12.53 0.76
CA ALA A 366 23.73 13.84 0.12
C ALA A 366 22.83 13.93 -1.13
N ASN A 367 22.66 12.81 -1.84
CA ASN A 367 21.82 12.71 -3.03
C ASN A 367 20.50 11.94 -2.80
N ALA A 368 20.20 11.52 -1.58
CA ALA A 368 18.94 10.87 -1.23
C ALA A 368 17.82 11.87 -0.93
N PHE A 369 16.55 11.40 -1.09
CA PHE A 369 15.34 12.21 -0.92
C PHE A 369 14.24 11.48 -0.13
N GLN A 370 14.59 10.49 0.66
CA GLN A 370 13.56 9.74 1.37
C GLN A 370 12.85 10.62 2.39
N THR A 371 11.53 10.48 2.43
CA THR A 371 10.64 11.08 3.43
C THR A 371 9.72 10.02 4.00
N PHE A 372 8.91 10.38 4.98
CA PHE A 372 7.94 9.46 5.57
C PHE A 372 6.87 9.07 4.54
N GLY A 373 6.69 7.77 4.30
CA GLY A 373 5.90 7.25 3.19
C GLY A 373 4.43 7.70 3.19
N ASN A 374 3.72 7.55 4.30
CA ASN A 374 2.28 7.82 4.38
C ASN A 374 1.91 9.17 4.98
N SER A 375 2.83 9.89 5.61
CA SER A 375 2.60 11.22 6.19
C SER A 375 3.84 12.08 5.99
N PRO A 376 4.19 12.43 4.74
CA PRO A 376 5.40 13.13 4.43
C PRO A 376 5.46 14.51 5.11
N ILE A 377 6.67 15.01 5.30
CA ILE A 377 6.90 16.38 5.70
C ILE A 377 6.87 17.21 4.43
N THR A 378 5.80 17.97 4.21
CA THR A 378 5.66 18.86 3.06
C THR A 378 5.49 20.29 3.52
N ALA A 379 6.03 21.24 2.76
CA ALA A 379 5.74 22.64 2.96
C ALA A 379 4.33 22.93 2.45
N THR A 380 3.42 23.28 3.36
CA THR A 380 2.02 23.56 3.06
C THR A 380 1.78 24.68 2.02
N GLN A 381 2.76 25.56 1.83
CA GLN A 381 2.65 26.68 0.88
C GLN A 381 3.39 26.47 -0.45
N LEU A 382 4.27 25.48 -0.56
CA LEU A 382 5.11 25.30 -1.74
C LEU A 382 5.04 23.91 -2.35
N PHE A 383 4.29 22.96 -1.76
CA PHE A 383 4.19 21.55 -2.20
C PHE A 383 5.56 20.92 -2.48
N ARG A 384 6.57 21.26 -1.69
CA ARG A 384 7.92 20.75 -1.84
C ARG A 384 8.23 19.80 -0.70
N ASP A 385 8.77 18.66 -1.06
CA ASP A 385 9.40 17.74 -0.12
C ASP A 385 10.72 18.34 0.40
N PRO A 386 11.26 17.85 1.54
CA PRO A 386 12.59 18.23 1.98
C PRO A 386 13.61 18.07 0.86
N ALA A 387 14.60 18.95 0.81
CA ALA A 387 15.64 18.89 -0.22
C ALA A 387 16.55 17.67 0.00
N ARG A 388 17.40 17.38 -0.99
CA ARG A 388 18.39 16.31 -0.92
C ARG A 388 19.20 16.38 0.36
N GLY A 389 19.47 15.22 0.94
CA GLY A 389 20.26 15.08 2.15
C GLY A 389 19.57 15.59 3.41
N ALA A 390 18.33 16.10 3.33
CA ALA A 390 17.59 16.46 4.53
C ALA A 390 17.10 15.22 5.24
N ASP A 391 17.26 15.16 6.56
CA ASP A 391 16.93 14.04 7.46
C ASP A 391 15.60 14.27 8.15
N PRO A 392 14.49 13.64 7.72
CA PRO A 392 13.23 13.67 8.43
C PRO A 392 13.34 13.00 9.79
N THR A 393 12.90 13.69 10.84
CA THR A 393 12.83 13.18 12.20
C THR A 393 11.44 13.48 12.76
N GLY A 394 10.87 12.55 13.51
CA GLY A 394 9.59 12.74 14.15
C GLY A 394 9.42 11.89 15.39
N PHE A 395 8.65 12.40 16.33
CA PHE A 395 8.22 11.68 17.53
C PHE A 395 6.85 12.15 17.96
N GLY A 396 6.10 11.31 18.65
CA GLY A 396 4.74 11.66 19.05
C GLY A 396 4.05 10.64 19.94
N LEU A 397 2.80 10.95 20.20
CA LEU A 397 1.88 10.14 20.99
C LEU A 397 0.56 10.02 20.22
N GLY A 398 -0.02 8.83 20.20
CA GLY A 398 -1.26 8.62 19.48
C GLY A 398 -2.20 7.62 20.14
N MET A 399 -3.38 7.53 19.57
CA MET A 399 -4.43 6.60 19.98
C MET A 399 -5.02 5.91 18.74
N ILE A 400 -5.23 4.60 18.88
CA ILE A 400 -5.96 3.79 17.90
C ILE A 400 -7.23 3.27 18.57
N HIS A 401 -8.36 3.42 17.87
CA HIS A 401 -9.64 2.80 18.25
C HIS A 401 -10.25 2.09 17.05
N THR A 402 -10.63 0.82 17.21
CA THR A 402 -11.33 0.01 16.19
C THR A 402 -12.75 -0.32 16.65
N PHE A 403 -13.71 -0.34 15.75
CA PHE A 403 -15.11 -0.65 16.05
C PHE A 403 -15.76 -1.53 14.97
#